data_2774d81cba65c088e87275315c338b23
#
_entry.id   2774d81cba65c088e87275315c338b23
#
_cell.length_a   1.000
_cell.length_b   1.000
_cell.length_c   1.000
_cell.angle_alpha   90.00
_cell.angle_beta   90.00
_cell.angle_gamma   90.00
#
_symmetry.space_group_name_H-M   'P 1'
#
loop_
_entity.id
_entity.type
_entity.pdbx_description
1 polymer ?
#
loop_
_entity_poly.entity_id
_entity_poly.type
_entity_poly.pdbx_seq_one_letter_code
_entity_poly.pdbx_strand_id
1 'polypeptide(L)'
;MHHYKLPHSVLSGWLGDSLNTTKGYGHLLLEQTKNPAGIAEDLRPYFESAHLDAREYIHKAIRIDLHPDAGEAGANATYPNCLPGITLRGLFGEVMSGMLTEHYQYVGKHKWEVPVFLFRYHTDAKDYLFKLARDTKQTRQVIGRPGSDFLALAFNEDGSIKRYLVGEAKWRKTLSKGVFNTLLNGPKNKNGIWHQLNVRDKNIPPGMQDLQTLLIELGSDKYEKAILSIDEALLVRKPKKIPRTNLILIAGVDFSARSKGQSVVDQKVKPAAYSAKHDLQIVELFLAANGDALIEEIYSSLWKGV
;
A
#
# COMPACT_ATOMS: atom_id res chain seq x y z
N MET A 1 12.96 -8.33 3.90
CA MET A 1 11.53 -8.40 4.28
C MET A 1 11.13 -7.23 5.15
N HIS A 2 9.86 -6.82 5.07
CA HIS A 2 9.31 -5.83 5.99
C HIS A 2 9.31 -6.40 7.42
N HIS A 3 9.87 -5.66 8.36
CA HIS A 3 10.07 -6.17 9.74
C HIS A 3 9.72 -5.14 10.82
N TYR A 4 9.61 -3.87 10.46
CA TYR A 4 9.33 -2.82 11.42
C TYR A 4 7.82 -2.73 11.72
N LYS A 5 7.47 -2.63 12.99
CA LYS A 5 6.10 -2.40 13.45
C LYS A 5 6.01 -1.04 14.12
N LEU A 6 5.14 -0.20 13.61
CA LEU A 6 4.95 1.13 14.18
C LEU A 6 4.28 1.04 15.56
N PRO A 7 4.75 1.75 16.59
CA PRO A 7 4.06 1.83 17.88
C PRO A 7 2.65 2.44 17.74
N HIS A 8 1.67 1.87 18.43
CA HIS A 8 0.28 2.38 18.39
C HIS A 8 0.17 3.84 18.80
N SER A 9 0.98 4.27 19.76
CA SER A 9 1.02 5.64 20.26
C SER A 9 1.31 6.68 19.18
N VAL A 10 2.09 6.33 18.14
CA VAL A 10 2.40 7.22 17.03
C VAL A 10 1.14 7.53 16.21
N LEU A 11 0.41 6.49 15.78
CA LEU A 11 -0.82 6.69 15.02
C LEU A 11 -1.90 7.39 15.84
N SER A 12 -2.15 6.97 17.08
CA SER A 12 -3.15 7.60 17.96
C SER A 12 -2.75 9.00 18.42
N GLY A 13 -1.46 9.32 18.42
CA GLY A 13 -0.94 10.64 18.65
C GLY A 13 -1.15 11.61 17.47
N TRP A 14 -1.37 11.08 16.28
CA TRP A 14 -1.49 11.84 15.03
C TRP A 14 -2.92 11.84 14.47
N LEU A 15 -3.56 10.65 14.42
CA LEU A 15 -4.86 10.44 13.82
C LEU A 15 -5.93 10.16 14.88
N GLY A 16 -7.09 10.77 14.70
CA GLY A 16 -8.31 10.31 15.34
C GLY A 16 -8.92 9.22 14.47
N ASP A 17 -9.43 8.16 15.09
CA ASP A 17 -10.01 7.01 14.40
C ASP A 17 -11.45 6.72 14.83
N SER A 18 -12.22 6.18 13.88
CA SER A 18 -13.53 5.61 14.11
C SER A 18 -13.67 4.34 13.28
N LEU A 19 -13.65 3.17 13.94
CA LEU A 19 -13.81 1.87 13.30
C LEU A 19 -15.22 1.33 13.56
N ASN A 20 -15.95 1.04 12.48
CA ASN A 20 -17.23 0.38 12.51
C ASN A 20 -17.15 -0.94 11.72
N THR A 21 -17.58 -2.04 12.33
CA THR A 21 -17.56 -3.35 11.70
C THR A 21 -18.92 -4.04 11.83
N THR A 22 -19.37 -4.61 10.74
CA THR A 22 -20.56 -5.46 10.65
C THR A 22 -20.17 -6.80 10.03
N LYS A 23 -21.12 -7.71 9.84
CA LYS A 23 -20.82 -9.00 9.18
C LYS A 23 -20.37 -8.79 7.73
N GLY A 24 -19.11 -9.11 7.45
CA GLY A 24 -18.51 -9.05 6.10
C GLY A 24 -18.21 -7.63 5.59
N TYR A 25 -18.36 -6.59 6.44
CA TYR A 25 -18.04 -5.21 6.10
C TYR A 25 -17.43 -4.48 7.28
N GLY A 26 -16.39 -3.70 7.02
CA GLY A 26 -15.79 -2.78 7.97
C GLY A 26 -15.50 -1.42 7.32
N HIS A 27 -15.57 -0.38 8.14
CA HIS A 27 -15.26 0.98 7.75
C HIS A 27 -14.38 1.62 8.82
N LEU A 28 -13.24 2.16 8.40
CA LEU A 28 -12.31 2.90 9.25
C LEU A 28 -12.20 4.33 8.73
N LEU A 29 -12.64 5.28 9.52
CA LEU A 29 -12.42 6.70 9.29
C LEU A 29 -11.19 7.14 10.10
N LEU A 30 -10.23 7.75 9.43
CA LEU A 30 -9.04 8.35 10.03
C LEU A 30 -8.97 9.82 9.65
N GLU A 31 -8.75 10.66 10.63
CA GLU A 31 -8.61 12.10 10.43
C GLU A 31 -7.40 12.63 11.17
N GLN A 32 -6.60 13.43 10.51
CA GLN A 32 -5.52 14.12 11.20
C GLN A 32 -6.11 15.10 12.23
N THR A 33 -5.97 14.77 13.50
CA THR A 33 -6.50 15.57 14.61
C THR A 33 -5.42 16.40 15.28
N LYS A 34 -4.16 16.00 15.13
CA LYS A 34 -2.99 16.66 15.70
C LYS A 34 -1.91 16.79 14.63
N ASN A 35 -0.95 17.65 14.89
CA ASN A 35 0.25 17.78 14.06
C ASN A 35 1.47 17.69 14.98
N PRO A 36 1.80 16.47 15.47
CA PRO A 36 2.94 16.30 16.37
C PRO A 36 4.23 16.66 15.64
N ALA A 37 5.09 17.38 16.33
CA ALA A 37 6.45 17.62 15.85
C ALA A 37 7.15 16.26 15.69
N GLY A 38 7.88 16.07 14.58
CA GLY A 38 8.64 14.83 14.36
C GLY A 38 7.83 13.66 13.82
N ILE A 39 6.56 13.84 13.40
CA ILE A 39 5.76 12.73 12.85
C ILE A 39 6.43 12.06 11.64
N ALA A 40 7.15 12.82 10.81
CA ALA A 40 7.88 12.26 9.68
C ALA A 40 9.01 11.32 10.14
N GLU A 41 9.75 11.71 11.17
CA GLU A 41 10.80 10.91 11.81
C GLU A 41 10.23 9.66 12.45
N ASP A 42 9.09 9.74 13.13
CA ASP A 42 8.41 8.60 13.74
C ASP A 42 7.93 7.58 12.72
N LEU A 43 7.46 8.03 11.56
CA LEU A 43 6.98 7.18 10.46
C LEU A 43 8.14 6.61 9.61
N ARG A 44 9.27 7.32 9.53
CA ARG A 44 10.42 6.96 8.67
C ARG A 44 10.85 5.50 8.78
N PRO A 45 11.04 4.89 9.96
CA PRO A 45 11.50 3.50 10.05
C PRO A 45 10.54 2.50 9.41
N TYR A 46 9.23 2.76 9.46
CA TYR A 46 8.26 1.91 8.79
C TYR A 46 8.36 2.04 7.27
N PHE A 47 8.52 3.27 6.76
CA PHE A 47 8.69 3.52 5.32
C PHE A 47 10.01 2.92 4.81
N GLU A 48 11.11 3.06 5.53
CA GLU A 48 12.39 2.42 5.17
C GLU A 48 12.24 0.90 5.12
N SER A 49 11.63 0.29 6.12
CA SER A 49 11.38 -1.15 6.16
C SER A 49 10.46 -1.61 5.00
N ALA A 50 9.45 -0.82 4.64
CA ALA A 50 8.55 -1.12 3.53
C ALA A 50 9.25 -1.08 2.17
N HIS A 51 10.19 -0.16 2.00
CA HIS A 51 10.91 0.05 0.74
C HIS A 51 12.22 -0.74 0.63
N LEU A 52 12.69 -1.37 1.70
CA LEU A 52 14.04 -1.97 1.78
C LEU A 52 14.29 -2.97 0.66
N ASP A 53 13.42 -3.97 0.49
CA ASP A 53 13.57 -5.00 -0.54
C ASP A 53 13.64 -4.39 -1.95
N ALA A 54 12.75 -3.47 -2.26
CA ALA A 54 12.74 -2.81 -3.56
C ALA A 54 14.00 -1.95 -3.80
N ARG A 55 14.46 -1.24 -2.76
CA ARG A 55 15.67 -0.44 -2.81
C ARG A 55 16.89 -1.29 -3.14
N GLU A 56 17.11 -2.37 -2.38
CA GLU A 56 18.22 -3.28 -2.60
C GLU A 56 18.18 -3.92 -3.99
N TYR A 57 17.02 -4.41 -4.39
CA TYR A 57 16.81 -5.02 -5.70
C TYR A 57 17.09 -4.05 -6.86
N ILE A 58 16.54 -2.85 -6.79
CA ILE A 58 16.66 -1.84 -7.84
C ILE A 58 18.09 -1.32 -7.92
N HIS A 59 18.73 -0.97 -6.79
CA HIS A 59 20.11 -0.49 -6.77
C HIS A 59 21.08 -1.53 -7.33
N LYS A 60 20.90 -2.82 -6.94
CA LYS A 60 21.70 -3.93 -7.49
C LYS A 60 21.46 -4.10 -9.00
N ALA A 61 20.24 -3.95 -9.49
CA ALA A 61 19.91 -4.10 -10.91
C ALA A 61 20.50 -2.95 -11.76
N ILE A 62 20.51 -1.73 -11.22
CA ILE A 62 21.03 -0.54 -11.92
C ILE A 62 22.57 -0.55 -11.97
N ARG A 63 23.23 -1.20 -10.99
CA ARG A 63 24.70 -1.24 -10.84
C ARG A 63 25.32 0.17 -10.85
N ILE A 64 24.71 1.05 -10.08
CA ILE A 64 25.08 2.48 -10.04
C ILE A 64 26.57 2.68 -9.72
N ASP A 65 27.14 1.86 -8.82
CA ASP A 65 28.53 1.95 -8.36
C ASP A 65 29.55 1.59 -9.44
N LEU A 66 29.13 0.98 -10.56
CA LEU A 66 30.00 0.58 -11.67
C LEU A 66 29.93 1.55 -12.86
N HIS A 67 29.09 2.58 -12.78
CA HIS A 67 28.99 3.57 -13.87
C HIS A 67 30.20 4.50 -13.83
N PRO A 68 30.82 4.85 -15.01
CA PRO A 68 31.95 5.77 -15.06
C PRO A 68 31.70 7.12 -14.38
N ASP A 69 30.46 7.61 -14.45
CA ASP A 69 30.01 8.88 -13.87
C ASP A 69 29.20 8.66 -12.58
N ALA A 70 29.47 7.60 -11.82
CA ALA A 70 28.72 7.19 -10.64
C ALA A 70 28.59 8.31 -9.59
N GLY A 71 29.62 9.14 -9.44
CA GLY A 71 29.63 10.26 -8.51
C GLY A 71 28.52 11.29 -8.78
N GLU A 72 28.17 11.54 -10.05
CA GLU A 72 27.12 12.48 -10.43
C GLU A 72 25.78 11.79 -10.68
N ALA A 73 25.76 10.68 -11.39
CA ALA A 73 24.55 9.94 -11.72
C ALA A 73 23.91 9.27 -10.49
N GLY A 74 24.72 8.71 -9.59
CA GLY A 74 24.28 8.01 -8.39
C GLY A 74 23.41 8.85 -7.47
N ALA A 75 23.75 10.11 -7.28
CA ALA A 75 22.99 11.03 -6.44
C ALA A 75 21.55 11.27 -6.92
N ASN A 76 21.29 11.14 -8.23
CA ASN A 76 19.98 11.38 -8.82
C ASN A 76 19.14 10.11 -9.02
N ALA A 77 19.72 8.93 -8.92
CA ALA A 77 19.05 7.67 -9.17
C ALA A 77 18.74 6.87 -7.90
N THR A 78 18.71 7.52 -6.74
CA THR A 78 18.45 6.87 -5.45
C THR A 78 16.96 6.58 -5.26
N TYR A 79 16.58 5.31 -5.26
CA TYR A 79 15.21 4.87 -4.96
C TYR A 79 14.92 4.96 -3.45
N PRO A 80 13.72 5.38 -3.03
CA PRO A 80 12.62 5.92 -3.85
C PRO A 80 12.70 7.44 -4.07
N ASN A 81 13.67 8.13 -3.47
CA ASN A 81 13.72 9.59 -3.31
C ASN A 81 13.72 10.36 -4.63
N CYS A 82 14.30 9.77 -5.70
CA CYS A 82 14.35 10.39 -7.01
C CYS A 82 13.05 10.26 -7.82
N LEU A 83 12.07 9.48 -7.34
CA LEU A 83 10.81 9.29 -8.05
C LEU A 83 9.98 10.57 -8.11
N PRO A 84 9.13 10.73 -9.16
CA PRO A 84 8.23 11.86 -9.25
C PRO A 84 7.28 11.96 -8.05
N GLY A 85 6.95 13.16 -7.58
CA GLY A 85 6.06 13.36 -6.43
C GLY A 85 4.70 12.69 -6.55
N ILE A 86 4.15 12.56 -7.77
CA ILE A 86 2.90 11.81 -7.98
C ILE A 86 3.07 10.31 -7.70
N THR A 87 4.23 9.74 -8.03
CA THR A 87 4.56 8.35 -7.71
C THR A 87 4.77 8.16 -6.21
N LEU A 88 5.50 9.07 -5.56
CA LEU A 88 5.72 9.05 -4.11
C LEU A 88 4.40 9.10 -3.33
N ARG A 89 3.42 9.88 -3.79
CA ARG A 89 2.06 9.90 -3.21
C ARG A 89 1.33 8.57 -3.37
N GLY A 90 1.50 7.89 -4.50
CA GLY A 90 0.98 6.53 -4.70
C GLY A 90 1.60 5.55 -3.72
N LEU A 91 2.93 5.51 -3.66
CA LEU A 91 3.68 4.65 -2.73
C LEU A 91 3.36 4.95 -1.27
N PHE A 92 3.19 6.24 -0.90
CA PHE A 92 2.71 6.61 0.43
C PHE A 92 1.37 5.95 0.77
N GLY A 93 0.40 6.00 -0.15
CA GLY A 93 -0.89 5.34 0.03
C GLY A 93 -0.76 3.83 0.24
N GLU A 94 0.12 3.17 -0.52
CA GLU A 94 0.38 1.74 -0.39
C GLU A 94 1.02 1.39 0.97
N VAL A 95 2.04 2.15 1.40
CA VAL A 95 2.69 1.97 2.71
C VAL A 95 1.70 2.21 3.84
N MET A 96 0.93 3.31 3.78
CA MET A 96 -0.12 3.60 4.76
C MET A 96 -1.16 2.48 4.83
N SER A 97 -1.56 1.92 3.69
CA SER A 97 -2.50 0.79 3.67
C SER A 97 -1.96 -0.43 4.41
N GLY A 98 -0.70 -0.77 4.20
CA GLY A 98 -0.03 -1.86 4.93
C GLY A 98 0.06 -1.56 6.42
N MET A 99 0.54 -0.38 6.78
CA MET A 99 0.67 0.08 8.17
C MET A 99 -0.66 0.01 8.93
N LEU A 100 -1.73 0.55 8.35
CA LEU A 100 -3.05 0.55 8.95
C LEU A 100 -3.63 -0.87 9.04
N THR A 101 -3.34 -1.74 8.06
CA THR A 101 -3.76 -3.14 8.06
C THR A 101 -3.14 -3.91 9.21
N GLU A 102 -1.86 -3.72 9.48
CA GLU A 102 -1.16 -4.37 10.58
C GLU A 102 -1.60 -3.85 11.95
N HIS A 103 -2.12 -2.64 12.00
CA HIS A 103 -2.44 -1.92 13.22
C HIS A 103 -3.88 -2.12 13.68
N TYR A 104 -4.83 -2.17 12.75
CA TYR A 104 -6.26 -2.31 13.04
C TYR A 104 -6.75 -3.73 12.79
N GLN A 105 -7.59 -4.22 13.70
CA GLN A 105 -8.32 -5.47 13.52
C GLN A 105 -9.59 -5.18 12.73
N TYR A 106 -9.54 -5.38 11.42
CA TYR A 106 -10.67 -5.16 10.53
C TYR A 106 -11.75 -6.25 10.64
N VAL A 107 -12.56 -6.39 9.61
CA VAL A 107 -13.59 -7.44 9.51
C VAL A 107 -13.00 -8.81 9.88
N GLY A 108 -13.66 -9.49 10.83
CA GLY A 108 -13.22 -10.79 11.31
C GLY A 108 -12.10 -10.76 12.35
N LYS A 109 -11.62 -9.59 12.74
CA LYS A 109 -10.58 -9.39 13.77
C LYS A 109 -9.33 -10.25 13.52
N HIS A 110 -8.81 -10.19 12.30
CA HIS A 110 -7.61 -10.94 11.91
C HIS A 110 -6.35 -10.18 12.31
N LYS A 111 -5.35 -10.90 12.80
CA LYS A 111 -3.99 -10.38 12.95
C LYS A 111 -3.32 -10.41 11.58
N TRP A 112 -3.21 -9.25 10.95
CA TRP A 112 -2.61 -9.11 9.64
C TRP A 112 -1.11 -8.88 9.72
N GLU A 113 -0.36 -9.48 8.79
CA GLU A 113 1.03 -9.18 8.53
C GLU A 113 1.22 -8.82 7.06
N VAL A 114 2.04 -7.81 6.79
CA VAL A 114 2.56 -7.48 5.45
C VAL A 114 4.00 -7.96 5.38
N PRO A 115 4.29 -9.16 4.84
CA PRO A 115 5.64 -9.72 4.86
C PRO A 115 6.62 -8.90 4.04
N VAL A 116 6.13 -8.35 2.92
CA VAL A 116 6.90 -7.55 1.99
C VAL A 116 5.95 -6.70 1.14
N PHE A 117 6.39 -5.50 0.77
CA PHE A 117 5.72 -4.68 -0.22
C PHE A 117 6.23 -5.03 -1.62
N LEU A 118 5.32 -5.11 -2.60
CA LEU A 118 5.66 -5.59 -3.95
C LEU A 118 6.28 -4.51 -4.85
N PHE A 119 6.95 -3.52 -4.26
CA PHE A 119 7.46 -2.34 -4.98
C PHE A 119 8.51 -2.67 -6.04
N ARG A 120 9.31 -3.72 -5.88
CA ARG A 120 10.30 -4.11 -6.89
C ARG A 120 9.69 -4.60 -8.21
N TYR A 121 8.40 -4.96 -8.19
CA TYR A 121 7.66 -5.34 -9.40
C TYR A 121 7.08 -4.12 -10.16
N HIS A 122 7.35 -2.91 -9.70
CA HIS A 122 7.13 -1.69 -10.46
C HIS A 122 8.20 -1.58 -11.57
N THR A 123 8.02 -2.33 -12.66
CA THR A 123 8.99 -2.39 -13.77
C THR A 123 9.28 -1.02 -14.34
N ASP A 124 8.27 -0.17 -14.48
CA ASP A 124 8.43 1.21 -14.95
C ASP A 124 9.34 2.02 -14.03
N ALA A 125 9.30 1.77 -12.69
CA ALA A 125 10.20 2.44 -11.73
C ALA A 125 11.65 2.03 -11.98
N LYS A 126 11.89 0.73 -12.17
CA LYS A 126 13.22 0.21 -12.48
C LYS A 126 13.76 0.78 -13.80
N ASP A 127 12.94 0.78 -14.84
CA ASP A 127 13.32 1.29 -16.16
C ASP A 127 13.59 2.81 -16.15
N TYR A 128 12.78 3.55 -15.41
CA TYR A 128 13.01 4.99 -15.20
C TYR A 128 14.34 5.25 -14.49
N LEU A 129 14.59 4.55 -13.38
CA LEU A 129 15.84 4.70 -12.62
C LEU A 129 17.07 4.27 -13.42
N PHE A 130 16.95 3.22 -14.23
CA PHE A 130 18.02 2.79 -15.13
C PHE A 130 18.36 3.86 -16.18
N LYS A 131 17.36 4.55 -16.72
CA LYS A 131 17.55 5.67 -17.64
C LYS A 131 18.13 6.88 -16.92
N LEU A 132 17.61 7.21 -15.74
CA LEU A 132 18.08 8.34 -14.94
C LEU A 132 19.54 8.19 -14.50
N ALA A 133 19.97 6.97 -14.16
CA ALA A 133 21.35 6.68 -13.81
C ALA A 133 22.34 6.91 -14.97
N ARG A 134 21.86 6.88 -16.22
CA ARG A 134 22.66 7.08 -17.43
C ARG A 134 22.51 8.47 -18.03
N ASP A 135 21.40 9.13 -17.78
CA ASP A 135 21.11 10.47 -18.25
C ASP A 135 20.29 11.23 -17.20
N THR A 136 20.96 12.07 -16.44
CA THR A 136 20.37 12.88 -15.36
C THR A 136 19.37 13.94 -15.85
N LYS A 137 19.31 14.18 -17.19
CA LYS A 137 18.36 15.11 -17.82
C LYS A 137 17.03 14.45 -18.21
N GLN A 138 16.86 13.15 -17.92
CA GLN A 138 15.62 12.43 -18.22
C GLN A 138 14.40 13.09 -17.59
N THR A 139 13.36 13.24 -18.41
CA THR A 139 12.08 13.78 -17.94
C THR A 139 11.40 12.77 -17.01
N ARG A 140 10.95 13.23 -15.87
CA ARG A 140 10.22 12.42 -14.90
C ARG A 140 8.92 11.90 -15.49
N GLN A 141 8.77 10.59 -15.57
CA GLN A 141 7.56 9.93 -16.04
C GLN A 141 6.68 9.48 -14.88
N VAL A 142 5.37 9.48 -15.10
CA VAL A 142 4.42 8.92 -14.13
C VAL A 142 4.52 7.40 -14.21
N ILE A 143 4.74 6.76 -13.06
CA ILE A 143 4.95 5.33 -12.94
C ILE A 143 3.75 4.73 -12.24
N GLY A 144 3.17 3.68 -12.82
CA GLY A 144 2.05 2.94 -12.25
C GLY A 144 2.27 1.43 -12.39
N ARG A 145 1.69 0.65 -11.50
CA ARG A 145 1.70 -0.80 -11.54
C ARG A 145 0.30 -1.34 -11.86
N PRO A 146 0.13 -2.23 -12.84
CA PRO A 146 -1.11 -3.00 -12.96
C PRO A 146 -1.16 -4.08 -11.87
N GLY A 147 -2.23 -4.12 -11.09
CA GLY A 147 -2.40 -5.15 -10.06
C GLY A 147 -2.94 -4.62 -8.74
N SER A 148 -2.81 -5.43 -7.69
CA SER A 148 -3.12 -5.02 -6.32
C SER A 148 -1.95 -4.22 -5.75
N ASP A 149 -2.25 -3.16 -5.00
CA ASP A 149 -1.22 -2.28 -4.48
C ASP A 149 -0.40 -2.98 -3.37
N PHE A 150 -1.05 -3.80 -2.52
CA PHE A 150 -0.35 -4.62 -1.52
C PHE A 150 -1.15 -5.87 -1.15
N LEU A 151 -0.48 -6.81 -0.51
CA LEU A 151 -1.05 -8.03 0.05
C LEU A 151 -0.69 -8.15 1.53
N ALA A 152 -1.66 -8.59 2.34
CA ALA A 152 -1.43 -8.95 3.73
C ALA A 152 -1.94 -10.37 4.00
N LEU A 153 -1.31 -11.05 4.97
CA LEU A 153 -1.62 -12.42 5.35
C LEU A 153 -2.07 -12.49 6.80
N ALA A 154 -3.05 -13.31 7.07
CA ALA A 154 -3.38 -13.74 8.43
C ALA A 154 -3.13 -15.24 8.53
N PHE A 155 -2.49 -15.68 9.60
CA PHE A 155 -2.00 -17.04 9.74
C PHE A 155 -2.84 -17.87 10.70
N ASN A 156 -2.82 -19.17 10.51
CA ASN A 156 -3.19 -20.17 11.50
C ASN A 156 -2.01 -20.36 12.48
N GLU A 157 -2.25 -21.09 13.56
CA GLU A 157 -1.22 -21.37 14.58
C GLU A 157 -0.02 -22.16 14.01
N ASP A 158 -0.24 -22.95 12.97
CA ASP A 158 0.80 -23.73 12.28
C ASP A 158 1.61 -22.92 11.24
N GLY A 159 1.31 -21.62 11.06
CA GLY A 159 1.94 -20.74 10.08
C GLY A 159 1.36 -20.83 8.66
N SER A 160 0.37 -21.70 8.41
CA SER A 160 -0.36 -21.72 7.13
C SER A 160 -1.26 -20.50 6.98
N ILE A 161 -1.60 -20.13 5.74
CA ILE A 161 -2.44 -18.96 5.49
C ILE A 161 -3.90 -19.27 5.83
N LYS A 162 -4.43 -18.57 6.83
CA LYS A 162 -5.84 -18.59 7.21
C LYS A 162 -6.70 -17.75 6.26
N ARG A 163 -6.19 -16.57 5.88
CA ARG A 163 -6.88 -15.59 5.03
C ARG A 163 -5.85 -14.65 4.44
N TYR A 164 -6.11 -14.12 3.26
CA TYR A 164 -5.33 -13.03 2.70
C TYR A 164 -6.17 -11.77 2.49
N LEU A 165 -5.51 -10.62 2.51
CA LEU A 165 -6.11 -9.33 2.23
C LEU A 165 -5.47 -8.76 0.96
N VAL A 166 -6.33 -8.21 0.09
CA VAL A 166 -5.92 -7.53 -1.14
C VAL A 166 -6.26 -6.06 -0.99
N GLY A 167 -5.25 -5.21 -1.03
CA GLY A 167 -5.40 -3.77 -0.86
C GLY A 167 -5.31 -2.99 -2.17
N GLU A 168 -6.17 -1.97 -2.28
CA GLU A 168 -6.15 -0.95 -3.31
C GLU A 168 -6.08 0.42 -2.63
N ALA A 169 -5.02 1.19 -2.90
CA ALA A 169 -4.79 2.50 -2.32
C ALA A 169 -4.92 3.61 -3.34
N LYS A 170 -5.61 4.68 -3.00
CA LYS A 170 -5.75 5.85 -3.86
C LYS A 170 -5.49 7.12 -3.07
N TRP A 171 -4.44 7.83 -3.46
CA TRP A 171 -4.16 9.17 -2.96
C TRP A 171 -4.79 10.23 -3.85
N ARG A 172 -5.30 11.30 -3.23
CA ARG A 172 -5.76 12.51 -3.93
C ARG A 172 -5.30 13.75 -3.17
N LYS A 173 -4.80 14.73 -3.92
CA LYS A 173 -4.38 16.02 -3.36
C LYS A 173 -5.55 16.76 -2.69
N THR A 174 -6.76 16.57 -3.22
CA THR A 174 -8.00 17.09 -2.66
C THR A 174 -9.03 15.97 -2.57
N LEU A 175 -9.61 15.77 -1.40
CA LEU A 175 -10.70 14.82 -1.20
C LEU A 175 -12.02 15.56 -1.03
N SER A 176 -12.98 15.24 -1.90
CA SER A 176 -14.38 15.67 -1.81
C SER A 176 -15.29 14.50 -2.09
N LYS A 177 -16.57 14.62 -1.76
CA LYS A 177 -17.59 13.60 -2.08
C LYS A 177 -17.62 13.25 -3.58
N GLY A 178 -17.45 14.25 -4.46
CA GLY A 178 -17.36 14.03 -5.89
C GLY A 178 -16.13 13.23 -6.32
N VAL A 179 -14.97 13.48 -5.71
CA VAL A 179 -13.74 12.72 -5.94
C VAL A 179 -13.92 11.27 -5.47
N PHE A 180 -14.47 11.02 -4.30
CA PHE A 180 -14.81 9.68 -3.82
C PHE A 180 -15.71 8.92 -4.79
N ASN A 181 -16.82 9.54 -5.20
CA ASN A 181 -17.72 8.91 -6.16
C ASN A 181 -17.04 8.58 -7.48
N THR A 182 -16.19 9.47 -7.98
CA THR A 182 -15.43 9.24 -9.21
C THR A 182 -14.42 8.11 -9.06
N LEU A 183 -13.74 7.99 -7.93
CA LEU A 183 -12.81 6.90 -7.66
C LEU A 183 -13.53 5.56 -7.57
N LEU A 184 -14.62 5.50 -6.82
CA LEU A 184 -15.34 4.27 -6.54
C LEU A 184 -16.11 3.77 -7.76
N ASN A 185 -16.84 4.66 -8.46
CA ASN A 185 -17.70 4.29 -9.57
C ASN A 185 -17.07 4.48 -10.96
N GLY A 186 -15.96 5.24 -11.04
CA GLY A 186 -15.32 5.64 -12.27
C GLY A 186 -15.89 6.96 -12.84
N PRO A 187 -15.07 7.71 -13.60
CA PRO A 187 -15.56 8.83 -14.38
C PRO A 187 -16.41 8.32 -15.56
N LYS A 188 -17.16 9.24 -16.20
CA LYS A 188 -17.98 8.91 -17.36
C LYS A 188 -17.18 8.09 -18.38
N ASN A 189 -17.70 6.90 -18.75
CA ASN A 189 -17.09 5.94 -19.68
C ASN A 189 -15.80 5.24 -19.22
N LYS A 190 -15.50 5.22 -17.92
CA LYS A 190 -14.39 4.44 -17.35
C LYS A 190 -14.84 3.67 -16.11
N ASN A 191 -14.19 2.55 -15.85
CA ASN A 191 -14.48 1.70 -14.71
C ASN A 191 -13.80 2.24 -13.45
N GLY A 192 -14.53 2.32 -12.34
CA GLY A 192 -14.01 2.65 -11.02
C GLY A 192 -13.53 1.43 -10.23
N ILE A 193 -13.17 1.66 -8.98
CA ILE A 193 -12.65 0.63 -8.06
C ILE A 193 -13.66 -0.52 -7.88
N TRP A 194 -14.97 -0.22 -7.78
CA TRP A 194 -15.99 -1.27 -7.66
C TRP A 194 -15.95 -2.26 -8.81
N HIS A 195 -15.87 -1.78 -10.04
CA HIS A 195 -15.78 -2.64 -11.21
C HIS A 195 -14.52 -3.52 -11.15
N GLN A 196 -13.36 -2.93 -10.80
CA GLN A 196 -12.11 -3.67 -10.71
C GLN A 196 -12.18 -4.80 -9.69
N LEU A 197 -12.73 -4.54 -8.51
CA LEU A 197 -12.88 -5.54 -7.46
C LEU A 197 -13.89 -6.63 -7.81
N ASN A 198 -15.02 -6.27 -8.42
CA ASN A 198 -16.06 -7.20 -8.83
C ASN A 198 -15.59 -8.15 -9.95
N VAL A 199 -14.81 -7.65 -10.91
CA VAL A 199 -14.25 -8.46 -12.01
C VAL A 199 -13.14 -9.39 -11.50
N ARG A 200 -12.32 -8.92 -10.56
CA ARG A 200 -11.23 -9.72 -9.97
C ARG A 200 -11.70 -10.76 -8.95
N ASP A 201 -13.00 -10.84 -8.68
CA ASP A 201 -13.57 -11.73 -7.65
C ASP A 201 -13.27 -13.22 -7.91
N LYS A 202 -13.20 -13.62 -9.16
CA LYS A 202 -13.06 -15.03 -9.56
C LYS A 202 -11.63 -15.54 -9.66
N ASN A 203 -10.64 -14.66 -9.61
CA ASN A 203 -9.25 -15.00 -9.89
C ASN A 203 -8.38 -14.87 -8.63
N ILE A 204 -7.28 -15.64 -8.64
CA ILE A 204 -6.18 -15.41 -7.70
C ILE A 204 -5.73 -13.95 -7.87
N PRO A 205 -5.55 -13.20 -6.77
CA PRO A 205 -5.20 -11.79 -6.87
C PRO A 205 -3.85 -11.62 -7.56
N PRO A 206 -3.74 -10.63 -8.45
CA PRO A 206 -2.44 -10.23 -8.99
C PRO A 206 -1.47 -9.94 -7.85
N GLY A 207 -0.25 -10.44 -7.95
CA GLY A 207 0.79 -10.29 -6.94
C GLY A 207 0.92 -11.46 -5.96
N MET A 208 -0.02 -12.44 -5.93
CA MET A 208 0.11 -13.60 -5.03
C MET A 208 1.31 -14.47 -5.42
N GLN A 209 1.53 -14.68 -6.71
CA GLN A 209 2.70 -15.40 -7.21
C GLN A 209 3.99 -14.61 -6.97
N ASP A 210 3.93 -13.28 -7.15
CA ASP A 210 5.06 -12.39 -6.84
C ASP A 210 5.41 -12.48 -5.35
N LEU A 211 4.39 -12.46 -4.47
CA LEU A 211 4.59 -12.62 -3.03
C LEU A 211 5.24 -13.96 -2.70
N GLN A 212 4.77 -15.08 -3.30
CA GLN A 212 5.37 -16.39 -3.11
C GLN A 212 6.85 -16.40 -3.51
N THR A 213 7.16 -15.88 -4.70
CA THR A 213 8.53 -15.78 -5.20
C THR A 213 9.42 -14.99 -4.23
N LEU A 214 8.92 -13.87 -3.73
CA LEU A 214 9.66 -13.05 -2.75
C LEU A 214 9.91 -13.79 -1.43
N LEU A 215 8.91 -14.48 -0.91
CA LEU A 215 9.06 -15.23 0.33
C LEU A 215 10.09 -16.36 0.18
N ILE A 216 10.15 -17.00 -0.98
CA ILE A 216 11.17 -18.03 -1.31
C ILE A 216 12.56 -17.39 -1.40
N GLU A 217 12.71 -16.31 -2.16
CA GLU A 217 14.00 -15.64 -2.37
C GLU A 217 14.57 -15.04 -1.08
N LEU A 218 13.72 -14.51 -0.22
CA LEU A 218 14.13 -13.92 1.05
C LEU A 218 14.43 -14.97 2.13
N GLY A 219 14.17 -16.25 1.83
CA GLY A 219 14.66 -17.40 2.59
C GLY A 219 14.19 -17.42 4.05
N SER A 220 12.93 -17.14 4.33
CA SER A 220 12.42 -17.10 5.69
C SER A 220 11.72 -18.40 6.08
N ASP A 221 12.30 -19.17 6.99
CA ASP A 221 11.68 -20.34 7.61
C ASP A 221 10.31 -20.02 8.24
N LYS A 222 10.15 -18.79 8.71
CA LYS A 222 8.86 -18.27 9.25
C LYS A 222 7.71 -18.43 8.27
N TYR A 223 7.97 -18.33 6.96
CA TYR A 223 6.93 -18.32 5.93
C TYR A 223 6.83 -19.62 5.13
N GLU A 224 7.52 -20.70 5.52
CA GLU A 224 7.50 -21.98 4.80
C GLU A 224 6.06 -22.49 4.58
N LYS A 225 5.25 -22.53 5.64
CA LYS A 225 3.85 -22.96 5.56
C LYS A 225 2.96 -22.01 4.76
N ALA A 226 3.28 -20.73 4.75
CA ALA A 226 2.60 -19.75 3.91
C ALA A 226 2.91 -19.98 2.43
N ILE A 227 4.17 -20.23 2.07
CA ILE A 227 4.61 -20.56 0.69
C ILE A 227 3.85 -21.79 0.18
N LEU A 228 3.79 -22.85 0.98
CA LEU A 228 3.02 -24.06 0.64
C LEU A 228 1.51 -23.76 0.48
N SER A 229 0.94 -22.93 1.35
CA SER A 229 -0.47 -22.52 1.24
C SER A 229 -0.76 -21.75 -0.05
N ILE A 230 0.17 -20.91 -0.51
CA ILE A 230 0.04 -20.18 -1.77
C ILE A 230 0.14 -21.18 -2.93
N ASP A 231 1.09 -22.10 -2.89
CA ASP A 231 1.26 -23.12 -3.90
C ASP A 231 -0.01 -23.97 -4.08
N GLU A 232 -0.58 -24.47 -2.98
CA GLU A 232 -1.85 -25.19 -2.99
C GLU A 232 -3.01 -24.37 -3.59
N ALA A 233 -3.02 -23.04 -3.36
CA ALA A 233 -4.04 -22.16 -3.94
C ALA A 233 -3.86 -21.90 -5.44
N LEU A 234 -2.61 -22.02 -5.94
CA LEU A 234 -2.26 -21.84 -7.35
C LEU A 234 -2.46 -23.12 -8.20
N LEU A 235 -2.69 -24.29 -7.59
CA LEU A 235 -2.88 -25.54 -8.32
C LEU A 235 -4.08 -25.50 -9.26
N VAL A 236 -3.86 -25.90 -10.52
CA VAL A 236 -4.87 -25.77 -11.59
C VAL A 236 -6.02 -26.78 -11.40
N ARG A 237 -5.74 -28.01 -10.95
CA ARG A 237 -6.76 -29.07 -10.92
C ARG A 237 -7.63 -29.09 -9.67
N LYS A 238 -7.09 -28.76 -8.51
CA LYS A 238 -7.81 -28.73 -7.23
C LYS A 238 -7.25 -27.61 -6.33
N PRO A 239 -7.45 -26.34 -6.67
CA PRO A 239 -6.92 -25.25 -5.88
C PRO A 239 -7.59 -25.20 -4.51
N LYS A 240 -6.81 -25.09 -3.47
CA LYS A 240 -7.30 -24.82 -2.11
C LYS A 240 -7.80 -23.38 -2.02
N LYS A 241 -9.05 -23.20 -1.64
CA LYS A 241 -9.63 -21.87 -1.49
C LYS A 241 -9.20 -21.26 -0.16
N ILE A 242 -8.41 -20.20 -0.24
CA ILE A 242 -8.09 -19.37 0.92
C ILE A 242 -9.10 -18.21 0.97
N PRO A 243 -9.77 -17.95 2.11
CA PRO A 243 -10.67 -16.80 2.24
C PRO A 243 -9.96 -15.48 1.96
N ARG A 244 -10.68 -14.53 1.36
CA ARG A 244 -10.17 -13.22 0.96
C ARG A 244 -10.92 -12.08 1.64
N THR A 245 -10.21 -11.01 1.96
CA THR A 245 -10.75 -9.70 2.31
C THR A 245 -10.23 -8.68 1.29
N ASN A 246 -11.09 -7.81 0.78
CA ASN A 246 -10.68 -6.66 -0.02
C ASN A 246 -10.59 -5.43 0.87
N LEU A 247 -9.53 -4.66 0.70
CA LEU A 247 -9.37 -3.37 1.35
C LEU A 247 -9.26 -2.27 0.30
N ILE A 248 -9.94 -1.16 0.54
CA ILE A 248 -9.81 0.07 -0.22
C ILE A 248 -9.35 1.15 0.74
N LEU A 249 -8.21 1.75 0.48
CA LEU A 249 -7.80 2.99 1.12
C LEU A 249 -8.01 4.16 0.15
N ILE A 250 -8.78 5.16 0.57
CA ILE A 250 -8.84 6.46 -0.10
C ILE A 250 -8.26 7.49 0.86
N ALA A 251 -7.12 8.05 0.49
CA ALA A 251 -6.38 8.98 1.29
C ALA A 251 -6.17 10.30 0.56
N GLY A 252 -6.05 11.38 1.31
CA GLY A 252 -5.70 12.68 0.77
C GLY A 252 -5.96 13.83 1.72
N VAL A 253 -5.79 15.04 1.19
CA VAL A 253 -6.01 16.27 1.95
C VAL A 253 -7.50 16.63 1.92
N ASP A 254 -8.09 16.87 3.08
CA ASP A 254 -9.49 17.27 3.20
C ASP A 254 -9.68 18.74 2.85
N PHE A 255 -10.33 18.98 1.71
CA PHE A 255 -10.75 20.33 1.28
C PHE A 255 -12.27 20.48 1.24
N SER A 256 -13.00 19.48 1.74
CA SER A 256 -14.45 19.52 1.72
C SER A 256 -14.99 20.29 2.93
N ALA A 257 -16.19 20.87 2.78
CA ALA A 257 -16.98 21.36 3.90
C ALA A 257 -17.56 20.22 4.77
N ARG A 258 -16.90 19.06 4.76
CA ARG A 258 -17.25 17.89 5.55
C ARG A 258 -17.11 18.20 7.04
N SER A 259 -18.10 17.86 7.82
CA SER A 259 -17.99 17.95 9.26
C SER A 259 -16.98 16.93 9.80
N LYS A 260 -16.19 17.33 10.80
CA LYS A 260 -15.27 16.42 11.48
C LYS A 260 -16.01 15.20 12.02
N GLY A 261 -15.43 14.02 11.85
CA GLY A 261 -16.05 12.74 12.24
C GLY A 261 -17.08 12.21 11.22
N GLN A 262 -17.35 12.92 10.13
CA GLN A 262 -18.30 12.49 9.12
C GLN A 262 -17.56 11.77 7.98
N SER A 263 -17.92 10.51 7.71
CA SER A 263 -17.44 9.75 6.56
C SER A 263 -18.17 10.13 5.27
N VAL A 264 -17.53 9.87 4.13
CA VAL A 264 -18.15 10.01 2.80
C VAL A 264 -18.89 8.74 2.42
N VAL A 265 -18.38 7.57 2.80
CA VAL A 265 -19.02 6.27 2.57
C VAL A 265 -19.82 5.87 3.81
N ASP A 266 -20.94 5.18 3.62
CA ASP A 266 -21.72 4.68 4.76
C ASP A 266 -20.88 3.74 5.64
N GLN A 267 -20.84 4.03 6.93
CA GLN A 267 -20.06 3.27 7.90
C GLN A 267 -20.72 1.94 8.30
N LYS A 268 -22.03 1.83 8.15
CA LYS A 268 -22.82 0.70 8.68
C LYS A 268 -23.27 -0.27 7.59
N VAL A 269 -23.42 0.22 6.37
CA VAL A 269 -24.00 -0.56 5.28
C VAL A 269 -22.96 -0.76 4.18
N LYS A 270 -22.69 -2.03 3.87
CA LYS A 270 -21.83 -2.38 2.75
C LYS A 270 -22.36 -1.80 1.45
N PRO A 271 -21.56 -1.05 0.68
CA PRO A 271 -22.01 -0.41 -0.56
C PRO A 271 -22.62 -1.41 -1.55
N ALA A 272 -23.83 -1.13 -2.05
CA ALA A 272 -24.54 -2.01 -2.98
C ALA A 272 -23.79 -2.22 -4.31
N ALA A 273 -22.95 -1.27 -4.71
CA ALA A 273 -22.10 -1.38 -5.89
C ALA A 273 -20.97 -2.42 -5.77
N TYR A 274 -20.63 -2.84 -4.55
CA TYR A 274 -19.70 -3.92 -4.31
C TYR A 274 -20.43 -5.27 -4.33
N SER A 275 -20.29 -6.00 -5.42
CA SER A 275 -20.95 -7.29 -5.64
C SER A 275 -20.03 -8.50 -5.44
N ALA A 276 -18.73 -8.29 -5.22
CA ALA A 276 -17.80 -9.37 -4.91
C ALA A 276 -18.19 -10.11 -3.61
N LYS A 277 -17.96 -11.44 -3.59
CA LYS A 277 -18.39 -12.33 -2.49
C LYS A 277 -17.45 -12.30 -1.28
N HIS A 278 -16.44 -11.43 -1.29
CA HIS A 278 -15.45 -11.31 -0.23
C HIS A 278 -15.86 -10.28 0.82
N ASP A 279 -15.27 -10.39 1.99
CA ASP A 279 -15.34 -9.33 2.99
C ASP A 279 -14.71 -8.05 2.45
N LEU A 280 -15.25 -6.90 2.88
CA LEU A 280 -14.81 -5.58 2.42
C LEU A 280 -14.41 -4.72 3.61
N GLN A 281 -13.24 -4.09 3.52
CA GLN A 281 -12.82 -3.02 4.42
C GLN A 281 -12.60 -1.74 3.62
N ILE A 282 -13.23 -0.65 4.02
CA ILE A 282 -13.00 0.69 3.48
C ILE A 282 -12.27 1.52 4.53
N VAL A 283 -11.22 2.20 4.10
CA VAL A 283 -10.46 3.15 4.92
C VAL A 283 -10.52 4.51 4.26
N GLU A 284 -11.03 5.50 4.97
CA GLU A 284 -10.96 6.91 4.61
C GLU A 284 -9.89 7.57 5.45
N LEU A 285 -8.85 8.15 4.83
CA LEU A 285 -7.79 8.87 5.52
C LEU A 285 -7.77 10.33 5.06
N PHE A 286 -8.17 11.22 5.95
CA PHE A 286 -8.18 12.66 5.72
C PHE A 286 -7.03 13.33 6.45
N LEU A 287 -6.08 13.85 5.67
CA LEU A 287 -4.98 14.65 6.19
C LEU A 287 -5.33 16.15 6.13
N ALA A 288 -4.69 16.93 6.99
CA ALA A 288 -4.75 18.39 6.96
C ALA A 288 -4.03 18.96 5.73
N ALA A 289 -4.10 20.27 5.54
CA ALA A 289 -3.54 20.98 4.39
C ALA A 289 -2.03 20.74 4.16
N ASN A 290 -1.29 20.35 5.19
CA ASN A 290 0.13 20.03 5.11
C ASN A 290 0.43 18.57 4.69
N GLY A 291 -0.60 17.77 4.34
CA GLY A 291 -0.42 16.34 4.01
C GLY A 291 0.56 16.09 2.87
N ASP A 292 0.58 16.93 1.83
CA ASP A 292 1.57 16.83 0.74
C ASP A 292 2.99 17.11 1.23
N ALA A 293 3.18 18.13 2.08
CA ALA A 293 4.47 18.46 2.65
C ALA A 293 5.01 17.34 3.56
N LEU A 294 4.14 16.71 4.34
CA LEU A 294 4.50 15.54 5.16
C LEU A 294 5.01 14.38 4.29
N ILE A 295 4.38 14.11 3.15
CA ILE A 295 4.85 13.05 2.25
C ILE A 295 6.25 13.37 1.71
N GLU A 296 6.48 14.63 1.30
CA GLU A 296 7.77 15.08 0.82
C GLU A 296 8.85 15.00 1.92
N GLU A 297 8.50 15.36 3.14
CA GLU A 297 9.38 15.28 4.31
C GLU A 297 9.77 13.83 4.60
N ILE A 298 8.82 12.90 4.68
CA ILE A 298 9.09 11.47 4.89
C ILE A 298 10.04 10.95 3.81
N TYR A 299 9.68 11.08 2.53
CA TYR A 299 10.49 10.51 1.46
C TYR A 299 11.86 11.18 1.33
N SER A 300 11.97 12.48 1.61
CA SER A 300 13.25 13.16 1.60
C SER A 300 14.15 12.77 2.78
N SER A 301 13.61 12.23 3.86
CA SER A 301 14.36 11.81 5.05
C SER A 301 14.85 10.36 5.01
N LEU A 302 14.29 9.52 4.09
CA LEU A 302 14.64 8.10 4.02
C LEU A 302 16.14 7.91 3.77
N TRP A 303 16.76 7.06 4.60
CA TRP A 303 18.20 6.75 4.56
C TRP A 303 19.14 7.95 4.61
N LYS A 304 18.72 9.09 5.14
CA LYS A 304 19.64 10.19 5.46
C LYS A 304 20.41 9.86 6.74
N GLY A 305 21.73 9.90 6.64
CA GLY A 305 22.62 9.66 7.78
C GLY A 305 23.02 8.20 8.01
N VAL A 306 22.76 7.33 7.04
CA VAL A 306 23.26 5.94 7.02
C VAL A 306 24.43 5.84 6.04
#